data_00aaad1637910b74a623217b6212a756
#
_entry.id   00aaad1637910b74a623217b6212a756
#
_cell.length_a   1.000
_cell.length_b   1.000
_cell.length_c   1.000
_cell.angle_alpha   90.00
_cell.angle_beta   90.00
_cell.angle_gamma   90.00
#
_symmetry.space_group_name_H-M   'P 1'
#
loop_
_entity.id
_entity.type
_entity.pdbx_description
1 polymer ?
#
loop_
_entity_poly.entity_id
_entity_poly.type
_entity_poly.pdbx_seq_one_letter_code
_entity_poly.pdbx_strand_id
1 'polypeptide(L)'
;MRTFLSIFCLAFCLASPAQAALSVQAEEAVKQFLDQHPSLEGQEFSIQWDPSKLEFPACSKKPSVELLRKDKAWGKLLLNLRCDTGRVWARPVGLYVVVKGRYLAATRPLKSGQVLTPSDWKWVDGDLSKMGDSLVDSPELLKNMELSRAQQAGNALRLNDFRPMSVIKSGDQVRVAIVGRGFGIDASGQALADAALGASVKVRISDGKIIQGTAVSQGVVEVVME
;
A
#
# COMPACT_ATOMS: atom_id res chain seq x y z
N MET A 1 11.34 -46.37 75.04
CA MET A 1 11.97 -45.43 74.14
C MET A 1 11.14 -45.38 72.81
N ARG A 2 10.36 -44.34 72.63
CA ARG A 2 9.37 -44.18 71.52
C ARG A 2 10.05 -43.35 70.43
N THR A 3 10.23 -43.92 69.24
CA THR A 3 10.72 -43.25 68.05
C THR A 3 9.54 -42.71 67.30
N PHE A 4 9.40 -41.36 67.20
CA PHE A 4 8.47 -40.64 66.33
C PHE A 4 8.99 -40.61 64.92
N LEU A 5 8.23 -41.20 63.99
CA LEU A 5 8.50 -41.15 62.56
C LEU A 5 7.71 -39.96 61.96
N SER A 6 8.44 -38.90 61.63
CA SER A 6 7.86 -37.67 61.03
C SER A 6 7.73 -37.88 59.51
N ILE A 7 6.51 -38.02 59.04
CA ILE A 7 6.17 -38.09 57.59
C ILE A 7 6.16 -36.66 57.07
N PHE A 8 7.17 -36.32 56.28
CA PHE A 8 7.28 -35.06 55.55
C PHE A 8 6.49 -35.20 54.22
N CYS A 9 5.29 -34.65 54.17
CA CYS A 9 4.43 -34.65 52.99
C CYS A 9 4.95 -33.58 52.04
N LEU A 10 5.70 -33.98 50.99
CA LEU A 10 6.16 -33.10 49.90
C LEU A 10 4.94 -32.82 48.99
N ALA A 11 4.32 -31.64 49.15
CA ALA A 11 3.32 -31.16 48.22
C ALA A 11 4.02 -30.76 46.93
N PHE A 12 3.93 -31.61 45.94
CA PHE A 12 4.40 -31.35 44.58
C PHE A 12 3.35 -30.42 43.89
N CYS A 13 3.63 -29.11 43.85
CA CYS A 13 2.85 -28.17 43.08
C CYS A 13 3.03 -28.48 41.60
N LEU A 14 2.03 -29.15 41.00
CA LEU A 14 1.87 -29.30 39.59
C LEU A 14 1.52 -27.91 39.01
N ALA A 15 2.54 -27.18 38.56
CA ALA A 15 2.32 -25.98 37.76
C ALA A 15 1.63 -26.38 36.44
N SER A 16 0.39 -25.95 36.30
CA SER A 16 -0.44 -26.26 35.14
C SER A 16 0.20 -25.74 33.87
N PRO A 17 0.36 -26.54 32.79
CA PRO A 17 0.84 -26.10 31.46
C PRO A 17 -0.17 -25.26 30.69
N ALA A 18 -1.27 -24.83 31.31
CA ALA A 18 -2.37 -24.14 30.65
C ALA A 18 -2.01 -22.73 30.11
N GLN A 19 -1.03 -22.05 30.69
CA GLN A 19 -0.65 -20.69 30.25
C GLN A 19 0.18 -20.67 28.97
N ALA A 20 1.08 -21.66 28.80
CA ALA A 20 1.89 -21.76 27.57
C ALA A 20 1.05 -22.13 26.33
N ALA A 21 -0.03 -22.94 26.52
CA ALA A 21 -0.91 -23.34 25.41
C ALA A 21 -1.81 -22.20 24.88
N LEU A 22 -2.03 -21.17 25.67
CA LEU A 22 -2.90 -20.04 25.31
C LEU A 22 -2.22 -19.00 24.41
N SER A 23 -0.93 -18.80 24.62
CA SER A 23 -0.13 -17.97 23.71
C SER A 23 -0.03 -18.63 22.33
N VAL A 24 0.10 -19.94 22.26
CA VAL A 24 0.19 -20.72 21.01
C VAL A 24 -1.08 -20.57 20.14
N GLN A 25 -2.29 -20.66 20.74
CA GLN A 25 -3.54 -20.51 19.98
C GLN A 25 -3.70 -19.10 19.38
N ALA A 26 -3.29 -18.08 20.12
CA ALA A 26 -3.34 -16.70 19.64
C ALA A 26 -2.33 -16.47 18.49
N GLU A 27 -1.12 -16.99 18.64
CA GLU A 27 -0.08 -16.94 17.61
C GLU A 27 -0.50 -17.68 16.32
N GLU A 28 -1.05 -18.88 16.45
CA GLU A 28 -1.60 -19.63 15.33
C GLU A 28 -2.76 -18.90 14.64
N ALA A 29 -3.65 -18.23 15.42
CA ALA A 29 -4.75 -17.46 14.86
C ALA A 29 -4.22 -16.30 14.01
N VAL A 30 -3.25 -15.55 14.54
CA VAL A 30 -2.62 -14.44 13.83
C VAL A 30 -1.86 -14.91 12.60
N LYS A 31 -1.07 -15.98 12.74
CA LYS A 31 -0.32 -16.55 11.60
C LYS A 31 -1.28 -16.96 10.48
N GLN A 32 -2.34 -17.70 10.79
CA GLN A 32 -3.34 -18.10 9.82
C GLN A 32 -4.04 -16.90 9.16
N PHE A 33 -4.35 -15.87 9.93
CA PHE A 33 -4.94 -14.63 9.41
C PHE A 33 -4.00 -13.94 8.41
N LEU A 34 -2.71 -13.85 8.73
CA LEU A 34 -1.70 -13.24 7.85
C LEU A 34 -1.42 -14.10 6.61
N ASP A 35 -1.34 -15.42 6.74
CA ASP A 35 -1.15 -16.35 5.62
C ASP A 35 -2.28 -16.24 4.58
N GLN A 36 -3.50 -15.88 5.03
CA GLN A 36 -4.68 -15.71 4.17
C GLN A 36 -4.90 -14.27 3.71
N HIS A 37 -4.07 -13.33 4.14
CA HIS A 37 -4.28 -11.92 3.83
C HIS A 37 -3.82 -11.60 2.40
N PRO A 38 -4.67 -11.00 1.54
CA PRO A 38 -4.37 -10.77 0.12
C PRO A 38 -3.07 -10.00 -0.13
N SER A 39 -2.70 -9.06 0.75
CA SER A 39 -1.47 -8.28 0.59
C SER A 39 -0.19 -9.08 0.86
N LEU A 40 -0.28 -10.28 1.44
CA LEU A 40 0.86 -11.17 1.73
C LEU A 40 0.89 -12.39 0.82
N GLU A 41 -0.06 -12.51 -0.10
CA GLU A 41 -0.11 -13.62 -1.05
C GLU A 41 1.19 -13.69 -1.89
N GLY A 42 1.85 -14.84 -1.87
CA GLY A 42 3.12 -15.06 -2.56
C GLY A 42 4.33 -14.34 -1.95
N GLN A 43 4.19 -13.68 -0.80
CA GLN A 43 5.28 -13.01 -0.10
C GLN A 43 5.85 -13.88 1.01
N GLU A 44 7.18 -13.88 1.14
CA GLU A 44 7.85 -14.44 2.32
C GLU A 44 7.84 -13.41 3.45
N PHE A 45 7.26 -13.78 4.59
CA PHE A 45 7.19 -12.88 5.74
C PHE A 45 7.57 -13.56 7.06
N SER A 46 7.94 -12.75 8.05
CA SER A 46 8.16 -13.18 9.43
C SER A 46 7.49 -12.22 10.41
N ILE A 47 7.06 -12.75 11.56
CA ILE A 47 6.33 -12.00 12.58
C ILE A 47 7.27 -11.72 13.74
N GLN A 48 7.38 -10.46 14.15
CA GLN A 48 8.06 -10.03 15.35
C GLN A 48 7.02 -9.59 16.37
N TRP A 49 6.93 -10.35 17.44
CA TRP A 49 5.99 -10.11 18.53
C TRP A 49 6.56 -9.15 19.57
N ASP A 50 5.69 -8.33 20.18
CA ASP A 50 6.02 -7.62 21.41
C ASP A 50 5.80 -8.58 22.60
N PRO A 51 6.86 -9.12 23.21
CA PRO A 51 6.76 -10.13 24.24
C PRO A 51 6.01 -9.65 25.50
N SER A 52 5.92 -8.35 25.70
CA SER A 52 5.25 -7.77 26.88
C SER A 52 3.71 -7.82 26.81
N LYS A 53 3.12 -8.28 25.69
CA LYS A 53 1.66 -8.20 25.43
C LYS A 53 1.03 -9.53 25.02
N LEU A 54 1.68 -10.66 25.32
CA LEU A 54 1.24 -11.99 24.86
C LEU A 54 0.39 -12.77 25.89
N GLU A 55 -0.08 -12.13 26.96
CA GLU A 55 -0.96 -12.78 27.93
C GLU A 55 -2.43 -12.62 27.50
N PHE A 56 -3.05 -13.73 27.07
CA PHE A 56 -4.46 -13.78 26.69
C PHE A 56 -5.24 -14.64 27.66
N PRO A 57 -6.50 -14.24 27.98
CA PRO A 57 -7.39 -15.12 28.75
C PRO A 57 -7.72 -16.37 27.93
N ALA A 58 -8.10 -17.46 28.63
CA ALA A 58 -8.50 -18.70 28.00
C ALA A 58 -9.64 -18.50 27.01
N CYS A 59 -9.54 -19.11 25.84
CA CYS A 59 -10.60 -19.20 24.85
C CYS A 59 -10.89 -20.66 24.52
N SER A 60 -12.14 -21.07 24.53
CA SER A 60 -12.54 -22.46 24.26
C SER A 60 -12.38 -22.85 22.80
N LYS A 61 -12.29 -21.87 21.89
CA LYS A 61 -12.02 -22.03 20.46
C LYS A 61 -10.92 -21.06 20.06
N LYS A 62 -10.38 -21.27 18.87
CA LYS A 62 -9.41 -20.34 18.26
C LYS A 62 -10.02 -18.92 18.19
N PRO A 63 -9.33 -17.87 18.70
CA PRO A 63 -9.84 -16.51 18.62
C PRO A 63 -9.92 -16.02 17.18
N SER A 64 -10.88 -15.16 16.88
CA SER A 64 -10.94 -14.43 15.63
C SER A 64 -9.94 -13.27 15.65
N VAL A 65 -9.41 -12.93 14.48
CA VAL A 65 -8.41 -11.87 14.28
C VAL A 65 -8.96 -10.87 13.28
N GLU A 66 -8.85 -9.59 13.62
CA GLU A 66 -9.25 -8.48 12.78
C GLU A 66 -8.13 -7.44 12.70
N LEU A 67 -7.85 -6.94 11.50
CA LEU A 67 -6.91 -5.83 11.30
C LEU A 67 -7.63 -4.50 11.54
N LEU A 68 -7.14 -3.70 12.50
CA LEU A 68 -7.78 -2.44 12.88
C LEU A 68 -7.58 -1.31 11.85
N ARG A 69 -6.61 -1.45 10.94
CA ARG A 69 -6.41 -0.55 9.80
C ARG A 69 -6.43 -1.38 8.53
N LYS A 70 -7.16 -0.92 7.52
CA LYS A 70 -7.41 -1.66 6.26
C LYS A 70 -6.26 -1.56 5.23
N ASP A 71 -5.06 -1.23 5.67
CA ASP A 71 -3.90 -1.10 4.80
C ASP A 71 -3.20 -2.46 4.60
N LYS A 72 -1.99 -2.44 4.08
CA LYS A 72 -1.17 -3.64 3.88
C LYS A 72 -0.86 -4.34 5.20
N ALA A 73 -0.88 -5.68 5.21
CA ALA A 73 -0.66 -6.48 6.41
C ALA A 73 0.84 -6.67 6.73
N TRP A 74 1.66 -5.64 6.56
CA TRP A 74 3.07 -5.65 6.94
C TRP A 74 3.53 -4.35 7.64
N GLY A 75 4.75 -4.36 8.18
CA GLY A 75 5.24 -3.31 9.06
C GLY A 75 4.59 -3.38 10.43
N LYS A 76 4.38 -2.23 11.06
CA LYS A 76 3.74 -2.15 12.38
C LYS A 76 2.24 -2.32 12.25
N LEU A 77 1.73 -3.43 12.76
CA LEU A 77 0.30 -3.76 12.74
C LEU A 77 -0.31 -3.66 14.13
N LEU A 78 -1.58 -3.32 14.17
CA LEU A 78 -2.44 -3.43 15.34
C LEU A 78 -3.63 -4.32 14.96
N LEU A 79 -3.67 -5.50 15.56
CA LEU A 79 -4.74 -6.48 15.39
C LEU A 79 -5.66 -6.45 16.60
N ASN A 80 -6.91 -6.81 16.42
CA ASN A 80 -7.84 -7.10 17.50
C ASN A 80 -8.13 -8.61 17.54
N LEU A 81 -7.72 -9.26 18.61
CA LEU A 81 -8.04 -10.66 18.87
C LEU A 81 -9.32 -10.73 19.71
N ARG A 82 -10.26 -11.56 19.29
CA ARG A 82 -11.54 -11.70 19.94
C ARG A 82 -11.89 -13.16 20.18
N CYS A 83 -12.28 -13.45 21.42
CA CYS A 83 -12.83 -14.73 21.82
C CYS A 83 -14.33 -14.58 22.06
N ASP A 84 -15.14 -15.31 21.29
CA ASP A 84 -16.61 -15.29 21.37
C ASP A 84 -17.19 -16.55 22.05
N THR A 85 -16.33 -17.43 22.61
CA THR A 85 -16.73 -18.69 23.21
C THR A 85 -16.15 -18.87 24.60
N GLY A 86 -16.96 -19.26 25.57
CA GLY A 86 -16.57 -19.36 26.97
C GLY A 86 -16.50 -17.97 27.60
N ARG A 87 -15.36 -17.60 28.16
CA ARG A 87 -15.14 -16.23 28.64
C ARG A 87 -14.90 -15.31 27.47
N VAL A 88 -15.87 -14.44 27.18
CA VAL A 88 -15.78 -13.46 26.07
C VAL A 88 -14.76 -12.37 26.42
N TRP A 89 -13.85 -12.09 25.46
CA TRP A 89 -12.88 -11.01 25.58
C TRP A 89 -12.46 -10.50 24.20
N ALA A 90 -12.00 -9.25 24.15
CA ALA A 90 -11.32 -8.65 22.98
C ALA A 90 -10.06 -7.95 23.46
N ARG A 91 -8.94 -8.13 22.74
CA ARG A 91 -7.64 -7.57 23.09
C ARG A 91 -6.93 -7.05 21.85
N PRO A 92 -6.46 -5.79 21.87
CA PRO A 92 -5.57 -5.29 20.83
C PRO A 92 -4.17 -5.87 21.00
N VAL A 93 -3.56 -6.28 19.88
CA VAL A 93 -2.20 -6.83 19.82
C VAL A 93 -1.38 -6.08 18.81
N GLY A 94 -0.25 -5.52 19.25
CA GLY A 94 0.75 -4.93 18.38
C GLY A 94 1.78 -5.96 17.96
N LEU A 95 2.10 -6.00 16.68
CA LEU A 95 3.18 -6.82 16.14
C LEU A 95 3.84 -6.12 14.95
N TYR A 96 4.99 -6.62 14.53
CA TYR A 96 5.67 -6.14 13.35
C TYR A 96 5.84 -7.29 12.37
N VAL A 97 5.31 -7.14 11.15
CA VAL A 97 5.44 -8.12 10.07
C VAL A 97 6.54 -7.65 9.13
N VAL A 98 7.61 -8.42 9.04
CA VAL A 98 8.73 -8.18 8.12
C VAL A 98 8.42 -8.90 6.82
N VAL A 99 8.40 -8.18 5.70
CA VAL A 99 8.26 -8.75 4.36
C VAL A 99 9.52 -8.45 3.57
N LYS A 100 10.18 -9.50 3.09
CA LYS A 100 11.30 -9.38 2.16
C LYS A 100 10.79 -9.51 0.74
N GLY A 101 11.24 -8.62 -0.12
CA GLY A 101 10.81 -8.63 -1.52
C GLY A 101 11.65 -7.69 -2.37
N ARG A 102 11.23 -7.49 -3.63
CA ARG A 102 11.93 -6.64 -4.59
C ARG A 102 11.12 -5.38 -4.86
N TYR A 103 11.82 -4.31 -5.10
CA TYR A 103 11.25 -3.03 -5.51
C TYR A 103 12.12 -2.40 -6.61
N LEU A 104 11.57 -1.43 -7.31
CA LEU A 104 12.31 -0.68 -8.31
C LEU A 104 13.07 0.49 -7.67
N ALA A 105 14.35 0.63 -8.03
CA ALA A 105 15.19 1.76 -7.63
C ALA A 105 15.83 2.43 -8.85
N ALA A 106 16.01 3.75 -8.79
CA ALA A 106 16.65 4.52 -9.83
C ALA A 106 18.11 4.09 -10.05
N THR A 107 18.54 3.89 -11.30
CA THR A 107 19.94 3.57 -11.66
C THR A 107 20.83 4.79 -11.71
N ARG A 108 20.26 5.97 -12.00
CA ARG A 108 20.93 7.26 -12.18
C ARG A 108 20.05 8.40 -11.66
N PRO A 109 20.56 9.63 -11.53
CA PRO A 109 19.72 10.79 -11.26
C PRO A 109 18.67 10.99 -12.35
N LEU A 110 17.41 11.19 -11.94
CA LEU A 110 16.24 11.36 -12.80
C LEU A 110 15.65 12.73 -12.58
N LYS A 111 15.10 13.34 -13.64
CA LYS A 111 14.55 14.70 -13.60
C LYS A 111 13.03 14.67 -13.46
N SER A 112 12.46 15.72 -12.88
CA SER A 112 11.02 15.97 -12.93
C SER A 112 10.55 16.07 -14.38
N GLY A 113 9.35 15.54 -14.68
CA GLY A 113 8.77 15.44 -16.03
C GLY A 113 9.37 14.33 -16.89
N GLN A 114 10.31 13.54 -16.36
CA GLN A 114 10.90 12.42 -17.12
C GLN A 114 9.96 11.20 -17.09
N VAL A 115 9.68 10.65 -18.27
CA VAL A 115 9.09 9.32 -18.44
C VAL A 115 10.20 8.30 -18.35
N LEU A 116 10.04 7.27 -17.52
CA LEU A 116 11.07 6.27 -17.29
C LEU A 116 11.11 5.21 -18.38
N THR A 117 12.33 4.80 -18.72
CA THR A 117 12.63 3.65 -19.59
C THR A 117 13.21 2.50 -18.74
N PRO A 118 13.25 1.27 -19.25
CA PRO A 118 13.82 0.13 -18.51
C PRO A 118 15.27 0.32 -18.05
N SER A 119 16.05 1.22 -18.69
CA SER A 119 17.42 1.55 -18.28
C SER A 119 17.50 2.48 -17.07
N ASP A 120 16.41 3.16 -16.71
CA ASP A 120 16.36 4.15 -15.64
C ASP A 120 16.16 3.54 -14.26
N TRP A 121 15.82 2.27 -14.19
CA TRP A 121 15.56 1.57 -12.94
C TRP A 121 16.17 0.16 -12.91
N LYS A 122 16.29 -0.39 -11.73
CA LYS A 122 16.70 -1.78 -11.49
C LYS A 122 15.93 -2.39 -10.33
N TRP A 123 15.84 -3.70 -10.31
CA TRP A 123 15.33 -4.44 -9.17
C TRP A 123 16.35 -4.43 -8.03
N VAL A 124 15.87 -4.22 -6.82
CA VAL A 124 16.65 -4.25 -5.58
C VAL A 124 15.90 -5.08 -4.57
N ASP A 125 16.58 -6.05 -3.95
CA ASP A 125 16.05 -6.82 -2.83
C ASP A 125 16.13 -6.00 -1.54
N GLY A 126 15.07 -6.08 -0.72
CA GLY A 126 15.04 -5.34 0.53
C GLY A 126 13.87 -5.68 1.44
N ASP A 127 13.87 -5.03 2.58
CA ASP A 127 12.80 -5.13 3.59
C ASP A 127 11.69 -4.12 3.24
N LEU A 128 10.64 -4.60 2.57
CA LEU A 128 9.51 -3.77 2.13
C LEU A 128 8.76 -3.17 3.31
N SER A 129 8.77 -3.82 4.47
CA SER A 129 8.05 -3.38 5.66
C SER A 129 8.58 -2.07 6.24
N LYS A 130 9.84 -1.70 5.95
CA LYS A 130 10.47 -0.44 6.37
C LYS A 130 10.27 0.71 5.38
N MET A 131 9.77 0.40 4.17
CA MET A 131 9.79 1.37 3.08
C MET A 131 8.48 2.10 2.85
N GLY A 132 7.40 1.75 3.59
CA GLY A 132 6.06 2.33 3.44
C GLY A 132 5.29 1.77 2.23
N ASP A 133 4.08 2.27 2.01
CA ASP A 133 3.07 1.59 1.19
C ASP A 133 3.07 1.95 -0.31
N SER A 134 3.88 2.91 -0.73
CA SER A 134 3.83 3.45 -2.10
C SER A 134 4.97 2.96 -3.00
N LEU A 135 5.67 1.89 -2.66
CA LEU A 135 6.72 1.33 -3.51
C LEU A 135 6.17 0.87 -4.85
N VAL A 136 6.96 1.08 -5.90
CA VAL A 136 6.68 0.49 -7.20
C VAL A 136 7.22 -0.94 -7.20
N ASP A 137 6.32 -1.90 -7.19
CA ASP A 137 6.56 -3.33 -7.21
C ASP A 137 6.31 -3.98 -8.58
N SER A 138 5.90 -3.17 -9.57
CA SER A 138 5.70 -3.58 -10.94
C SER A 138 5.99 -2.44 -11.91
N PRO A 139 6.79 -2.65 -12.98
CA PRO A 139 7.04 -1.64 -14.01
C PRO A 139 5.78 -1.17 -14.73
N GLU A 140 4.75 -2.02 -14.81
CA GLU A 140 3.46 -1.72 -15.46
C GLU A 140 2.78 -0.52 -14.81
N LEU A 141 2.98 -0.29 -13.52
CA LEU A 141 2.43 0.86 -12.78
C LEU A 141 3.03 2.19 -13.25
N LEU A 142 4.18 2.17 -13.93
CA LEU A 142 4.85 3.35 -14.46
C LEU A 142 4.42 3.69 -15.90
N LYS A 143 3.59 2.86 -16.52
CA LYS A 143 3.12 3.08 -17.87
C LYS A 143 2.28 4.36 -17.96
N ASN A 144 2.63 5.24 -18.91
CA ASN A 144 2.00 6.55 -19.08
C ASN A 144 2.12 7.48 -17.85
N MET A 145 3.18 7.27 -17.06
CA MET A 145 3.48 8.12 -15.91
C MET A 145 4.80 8.88 -16.14
N GLU A 146 4.88 10.08 -15.62
CA GLU A 146 6.10 10.88 -15.57
C GLU A 146 6.45 11.24 -14.14
N LEU A 147 7.72 11.47 -13.85
CA LEU A 147 8.17 11.90 -12.53
C LEU A 147 7.62 13.29 -12.18
N SER A 148 6.94 13.42 -11.05
CA SER A 148 6.51 14.71 -10.49
C SER A 148 7.67 15.47 -9.86
N ARG A 149 8.71 14.78 -9.39
CA ARG A 149 9.90 15.34 -8.75
C ARG A 149 11.16 14.56 -9.09
N ALA A 150 12.32 15.25 -9.06
CA ALA A 150 13.61 14.61 -9.33
C ALA A 150 13.94 13.52 -8.31
N GLN A 151 14.64 12.46 -8.75
CA GLN A 151 15.08 11.34 -7.93
C GLN A 151 16.60 11.19 -8.03
N GLN A 152 17.24 10.77 -6.95
CA GLN A 152 18.65 10.44 -6.93
C GLN A 152 18.88 8.98 -7.31
N ALA A 153 20.06 8.66 -7.82
CA ALA A 153 20.48 7.27 -8.04
C ALA A 153 20.38 6.46 -6.73
N GLY A 154 19.87 5.23 -6.82
CA GLY A 154 19.68 4.33 -5.67
C GLY A 154 18.39 4.55 -4.89
N ASN A 155 17.66 5.65 -5.12
CA ASN A 155 16.38 5.85 -4.46
C ASN A 155 15.33 4.84 -4.93
N ALA A 156 14.58 4.30 -3.99
CA ALA A 156 13.39 3.49 -4.28
C ALA A 156 12.34 4.34 -5.01
N LEU A 157 11.82 3.81 -6.11
CA LEU A 157 10.74 4.46 -6.85
C LEU A 157 9.40 4.26 -6.10
N ARG A 158 8.65 5.35 -5.93
CA ARG A 158 7.38 5.36 -5.22
C ARG A 158 6.29 5.91 -6.13
N LEU A 159 5.10 5.32 -6.10
CA LEU A 159 3.97 5.80 -6.90
C LEU A 159 3.65 7.29 -6.66
N ASN A 160 3.85 7.77 -5.43
CA ASN A 160 3.65 9.18 -5.08
C ASN A 160 4.66 10.14 -5.73
N ASP A 161 5.72 9.61 -6.34
CA ASP A 161 6.70 10.39 -7.08
C ASP A 161 6.34 10.55 -8.56
N PHE A 162 5.23 9.95 -8.96
CA PHE A 162 4.75 9.97 -10.35
C PHE A 162 3.42 10.66 -10.47
N ARG A 163 3.14 11.12 -11.67
CA ARG A 163 1.85 11.65 -12.09
C ARG A 163 1.55 11.14 -13.51
N PRO A 164 0.30 11.09 -13.95
CA PRO A 164 -0.03 10.77 -15.33
C PRO A 164 0.74 11.70 -16.29
N MET A 165 1.28 11.14 -17.36
CA MET A 165 2.02 11.88 -18.37
C MET A 165 1.13 12.93 -19.04
N SER A 166 1.61 14.18 -19.09
CA SER A 166 0.90 15.25 -19.76
C SER A 166 0.96 15.07 -21.29
N VAL A 167 -0.18 14.94 -21.91
CA VAL A 167 -0.34 14.89 -23.38
C VAL A 167 -0.49 16.27 -24.01
N ILE A 168 -0.75 17.28 -23.18
CA ILE A 168 -0.80 18.71 -23.54
C ILE A 168 -0.01 19.46 -22.48
N LYS A 169 0.83 20.39 -22.90
CA LYS A 169 1.57 21.30 -22.03
C LYS A 169 1.07 22.71 -22.14
N SER A 170 1.22 23.48 -21.07
CA SER A 170 0.90 24.91 -21.07
C SER A 170 1.68 25.64 -22.15
N GLY A 171 0.99 26.42 -22.98
CA GLY A 171 1.57 27.11 -24.12
C GLY A 171 1.48 26.34 -25.46
N ASP A 172 1.16 25.05 -25.43
CA ASP A 172 1.03 24.25 -26.65
C ASP A 172 -0.11 24.78 -27.56
N GLN A 173 0.17 24.79 -28.87
CA GLN A 173 -0.88 24.94 -29.88
C GLN A 173 -1.64 23.61 -29.98
N VAL A 174 -2.93 23.64 -29.77
CA VAL A 174 -3.79 22.46 -29.75
C VAL A 174 -4.92 22.60 -30.77
N ARG A 175 -5.30 21.46 -31.34
CA ARG A 175 -6.54 21.35 -32.09
C ARG A 175 -7.70 21.16 -31.12
N VAL A 176 -8.72 21.98 -31.23
CA VAL A 176 -9.94 21.87 -30.43
C VAL A 176 -11.03 21.29 -31.31
N ALA A 177 -11.42 20.05 -31.05
CA ALA A 177 -12.53 19.38 -31.68
C ALA A 177 -13.82 19.66 -30.89
N ILE A 178 -14.70 20.46 -31.43
CA ILE A 178 -16.00 20.77 -30.82
C ILE A 178 -17.02 19.82 -31.43
N VAL A 179 -17.60 18.95 -30.63
CA VAL A 179 -18.53 17.90 -31.04
C VAL A 179 -19.91 18.20 -30.46
N GLY A 180 -20.92 18.32 -31.34
CA GLY A 180 -22.32 18.50 -30.97
C GLY A 180 -23.22 17.49 -31.68
N ARG A 181 -24.53 17.57 -31.45
CA ARG A 181 -25.52 16.69 -32.09
C ARG A 181 -25.58 16.94 -33.60
N GLY A 182 -24.87 16.09 -34.36
CA GLY A 182 -24.89 16.12 -35.84
C GLY A 182 -23.92 17.12 -36.49
N PHE A 183 -23.01 17.73 -35.72
CA PHE A 183 -21.95 18.58 -36.27
C PHE A 183 -20.63 18.40 -35.50
N GLY A 184 -19.52 18.66 -36.19
CA GLY A 184 -18.20 18.78 -35.60
C GLY A 184 -17.50 20.00 -36.18
N ILE A 185 -16.83 20.77 -35.34
CA ILE A 185 -16.06 21.95 -35.72
C ILE A 185 -14.66 21.82 -35.16
N ASP A 186 -13.66 22.04 -36.00
CA ASP A 186 -12.27 22.13 -35.57
C ASP A 186 -11.87 23.61 -35.41
N ALA A 187 -11.24 23.92 -34.30
CA ALA A 187 -10.64 25.21 -34.03
C ALA A 187 -9.20 25.02 -33.57
N SER A 188 -8.38 26.05 -33.64
CA SER A 188 -7.05 26.09 -33.06
C SER A 188 -7.02 26.98 -31.83
N GLY A 189 -6.22 26.60 -30.84
CA GLY A 189 -6.06 27.40 -29.64
C GLY A 189 -4.76 27.09 -28.91
N GLN A 190 -4.48 27.86 -27.87
CA GLN A 190 -3.35 27.69 -27.00
C GLN A 190 -3.78 27.15 -25.66
N ALA A 191 -3.19 26.03 -25.21
CA ALA A 191 -3.43 25.46 -23.91
C ALA A 191 -2.91 26.40 -22.81
N LEU A 192 -3.70 26.60 -21.76
CA LEU A 192 -3.35 27.47 -20.63
C LEU A 192 -2.76 26.70 -19.42
N ALA A 193 -2.80 25.37 -19.46
CA ALA A 193 -2.26 24.51 -18.41
C ALA A 193 -1.84 23.14 -19.01
N ASP A 194 -1.02 22.41 -18.26
CA ASP A 194 -0.71 21.01 -18.56
C ASP A 194 -1.96 20.15 -18.36
N ALA A 195 -2.12 19.13 -19.21
CA ALA A 195 -3.20 18.16 -19.08
C ALA A 195 -2.73 16.75 -19.46
N ALA A 196 -3.05 15.79 -18.59
CA ALA A 196 -2.93 14.37 -18.89
C ALA A 196 -4.09 13.90 -19.77
N LEU A 197 -3.96 12.72 -20.37
CA LEU A 197 -5.03 12.09 -21.13
C LEU A 197 -6.30 11.97 -20.28
N GLY A 198 -7.43 12.41 -20.81
CA GLY A 198 -8.72 12.44 -20.12
C GLY A 198 -8.90 13.59 -19.12
N ALA A 199 -7.86 14.39 -18.88
CA ALA A 199 -7.97 15.54 -17.98
C ALA A 199 -8.58 16.77 -18.66
N SER A 200 -9.28 17.58 -17.86
CA SER A 200 -9.84 18.86 -18.33
C SER A 200 -8.73 19.90 -18.49
N VAL A 201 -8.79 20.67 -19.59
CA VAL A 201 -7.85 21.74 -19.90
C VAL A 201 -8.56 22.97 -20.43
N LYS A 202 -8.09 24.14 -20.03
CA LYS A 202 -8.53 25.43 -20.59
C LYS A 202 -7.69 25.79 -21.80
N VAL A 203 -8.33 26.17 -22.87
CA VAL A 203 -7.70 26.56 -24.14
C VAL A 203 -8.20 27.95 -24.53
N ARG A 204 -7.29 28.84 -24.90
CA ARG A 204 -7.58 30.12 -25.49
C ARG A 204 -7.63 29.99 -26.99
N ILE A 205 -8.80 30.11 -27.59
CA ILE A 205 -8.98 30.07 -29.05
C ILE A 205 -8.61 31.41 -29.72
N SER A 206 -8.53 31.42 -31.04
CA SER A 206 -8.03 32.55 -31.86
C SER A 206 -8.79 33.85 -31.68
N ASP A 207 -10.08 33.81 -31.28
CA ASP A 207 -10.92 34.99 -30.98
C ASP A 207 -10.68 35.55 -29.53
N GLY A 208 -9.73 34.97 -28.79
CA GLY A 208 -9.39 35.38 -27.42
C GLY A 208 -10.26 34.74 -26.33
N LYS A 209 -11.32 34.02 -26.68
CA LYS A 209 -12.19 33.35 -25.71
C LYS A 209 -11.47 32.16 -25.10
N ILE A 210 -11.79 31.87 -23.83
CA ILE A 210 -11.31 30.68 -23.14
C ILE A 210 -12.44 29.65 -23.11
N ILE A 211 -12.14 28.47 -23.59
CA ILE A 211 -13.02 27.30 -23.53
C ILE A 211 -12.37 26.20 -22.70
N GLN A 212 -13.19 25.33 -22.17
CA GLN A 212 -12.73 24.17 -21.39
C GLN A 212 -13.11 22.90 -22.14
N GLY A 213 -12.18 22.00 -22.30
CA GLY A 213 -12.39 20.70 -22.94
C GLY A 213 -11.58 19.61 -22.26
N THR A 214 -11.63 18.40 -22.82
CA THR A 214 -10.92 17.21 -22.34
C THR A 214 -9.76 16.91 -23.29
N ALA A 215 -8.58 16.67 -22.75
CA ALA A 215 -7.42 16.23 -23.52
C ALA A 215 -7.62 14.77 -23.96
N VAL A 216 -7.84 14.53 -25.26
CA VAL A 216 -8.14 13.18 -25.79
C VAL A 216 -6.95 12.53 -26.47
N SER A 217 -5.94 13.29 -26.85
CA SER A 217 -4.66 12.82 -27.38
C SER A 217 -3.62 13.95 -27.34
N GLN A 218 -2.41 13.65 -27.75
CA GLN A 218 -1.36 14.67 -27.85
C GLN A 218 -1.79 15.81 -28.77
N GLY A 219 -1.84 17.03 -28.23
CA GLY A 219 -2.21 18.23 -28.95
C GLY A 219 -3.68 18.31 -29.38
N VAL A 220 -4.58 17.47 -28.87
CA VAL A 220 -6.01 17.49 -29.20
C VAL A 220 -6.87 17.62 -27.96
N VAL A 221 -7.75 18.60 -27.97
CA VAL A 221 -8.75 18.87 -26.93
C VAL A 221 -10.15 18.69 -27.51
N GLU A 222 -10.99 17.91 -26.87
CA GLU A 222 -12.40 17.74 -27.24
C GLU A 222 -13.30 18.56 -26.33
N VAL A 223 -14.27 19.24 -26.95
CA VAL A 223 -15.33 19.98 -26.27
C VAL A 223 -16.66 19.40 -26.71
N VAL A 224 -17.39 18.81 -25.79
CA VAL A 224 -18.74 18.28 -26.08
C VAL A 224 -19.77 19.37 -25.79
N MET A 225 -20.60 19.72 -26.81
CA MET A 225 -21.75 20.60 -26.67
C MET A 225 -23.04 19.75 -26.64
N GLU A 226 -23.80 19.89 -25.57
CA GLU A 226 -25.13 19.27 -25.40
C GLU A 226 -26.22 19.96 -26.23
#